data_6b36637b6390d993ffc13430182e6ff1
#
_entry.id   6b36637b6390d993ffc13430182e6ff1
#
_cell.length_a   1.000
_cell.length_b   1.000
_cell.length_c   1.000
_cell.angle_alpha   90.00
_cell.angle_beta   90.00
_cell.angle_gamma   90.00
#
_symmetry.space_group_name_H-M   'P 1'
#
loop_
_entity.id
_entity.type
_entity.pdbx_description
1 polymer ?
#
loop_
_entity_poly.entity_id
_entity_poly.type
_entity_poly.pdbx_seq_one_letter_code
_entity_poly.pdbx_strand_id
1 'polypeptide(L)'
;KLYKMRKETAEKCKFIAGLFFFGGKKADIIRSSNESRPKLRNEIKQQDKKIKSEDERMKKKVAAIFMASIMACSMAACGSSGGSSDSGKTDSKDKSTASRTAENGSGEVEKIIVSFPTWTGAPADTEKVQEAINDITRDKIGVEIELSITDFGSFNQNTTLALSANEEIDVLACVGFPYATGIQQGYLSDLEENDLLATYGPDIAEAVGQDNIDACRVNGVLYGLPSNRDIAQGRGCAAIATEYLDGIGYEANTDDEIVKIGLDELNDIYAQLHEKYPDKEVYRPTTGSMSQFSNVDSLGGNVFGVLLDYGQNLDVVNLFESDFYKDYCARLYDYNQKGYISADASTDTTAVGELVKAGTLMSYTTGGKPGIKAQETTLTGRDMTIFQTLDDYISSTSVASMPWTIPISAQHKEAAMKFLNECYTNADIANLLAWGIEGTHYKIGDDGLATYADGVDASNSGWNHSMGWMM
;
A
#
# COMPACT_ATOMS: atom_id res chain seq x y z
N LYS A 1 -20.01 16.39 37.52
CA LYS A 1 -19.60 16.98 36.21
C LYS A 1 -18.72 16.02 35.42
N LEU A 2 -17.61 15.52 35.95
CA LEU A 2 -16.69 14.58 35.29
C LEU A 2 -17.36 13.28 34.77
N TYR A 3 -18.29 12.71 35.53
CA TYR A 3 -19.01 11.50 35.16
C TYR A 3 -19.97 11.74 33.98
N LYS A 4 -20.60 12.92 33.93
CA LYS A 4 -21.47 13.31 32.81
C LYS A 4 -20.67 13.57 31.53
N MET A 5 -19.53 14.24 31.63
CA MET A 5 -18.60 14.45 30.50
C MET A 5 -18.06 13.11 29.96
N ARG A 6 -17.65 12.16 30.84
CA ARG A 6 -17.20 10.83 30.40
C ARG A 6 -18.27 10.02 29.67
N LYS A 7 -19.54 10.16 30.07
CA LYS A 7 -20.65 9.49 29.39
C LYS A 7 -20.95 10.09 28.03
N GLU A 8 -20.92 11.41 27.91
CA GLU A 8 -21.11 12.13 26.63
C GLU A 8 -19.97 11.83 25.65
N THR A 9 -18.72 11.79 26.10
CA THR A 9 -17.56 11.41 25.28
C THR A 9 -17.63 9.96 24.82
N ALA A 10 -18.04 9.05 25.68
CA ALA A 10 -18.20 7.64 25.35
C ALA A 10 -19.31 7.38 24.31
N GLU A 11 -20.39 8.17 24.32
CA GLU A 11 -21.44 8.06 23.30
C GLU A 11 -20.98 8.64 21.94
N LYS A 12 -20.24 9.76 21.95
CA LYS A 12 -19.62 10.33 20.75
C LYS A 12 -18.63 9.36 20.10
N CYS A 13 -17.76 8.72 20.89
CA CYS A 13 -16.83 7.72 20.39
C CYS A 13 -17.50 6.45 19.85
N LYS A 14 -18.66 6.03 20.40
CA LYS A 14 -19.44 4.91 19.90
C LYS A 14 -20.02 5.15 18.51
N PHE A 15 -20.46 6.38 18.23
CA PHE A 15 -20.97 6.76 16.93
C PHE A 15 -19.87 6.61 15.85
N ILE A 16 -18.67 7.08 16.15
CA ILE A 16 -17.55 7.08 15.21
C ILE A 16 -16.92 5.69 15.05
N ALA A 17 -16.86 4.89 16.12
CA ALA A 17 -16.45 3.49 16.00
C ALA A 17 -17.39 2.69 15.06
N GLY A 18 -18.67 3.08 14.97
CA GLY A 18 -19.61 2.53 14.00
C GLY A 18 -19.28 2.93 12.55
N LEU A 19 -18.70 4.11 12.32
CA LEU A 19 -18.30 4.59 10.99
C LEU A 19 -17.07 3.88 10.41
N PHE A 20 -16.17 3.39 11.27
CA PHE A 20 -14.86 2.91 10.82
C PHE A 20 -14.58 1.41 11.01
N PHE A 21 -15.40 0.67 11.74
CA PHE A 21 -14.94 -0.64 12.22
C PHE A 21 -15.77 -1.87 11.89
N PHE A 22 -16.91 -1.86 11.18
CA PHE A 22 -17.62 -3.13 10.98
C PHE A 22 -18.44 -3.27 9.69
N GLY A 23 -17.84 -3.94 8.72
CA GLY A 23 -18.57 -4.91 7.90
C GLY A 23 -18.52 -6.28 8.61
N GLY A 24 -19.57 -6.69 9.31
CA GLY A 24 -19.67 -8.07 9.77
C GLY A 24 -20.07 -8.31 11.24
N LYS A 25 -21.32 -8.66 11.47
CA LYS A 25 -21.91 -9.53 12.54
C LYS A 25 -21.50 -9.40 14.04
N LYS A 26 -20.98 -8.28 14.52
CA LYS A 26 -20.76 -8.06 15.97
C LYS A 26 -21.50 -6.86 16.58
N ALA A 27 -22.28 -6.12 15.80
CA ALA A 27 -22.97 -4.90 16.27
C ALA A 27 -24.18 -5.15 17.18
N ASP A 28 -24.77 -6.34 17.16
CA ASP A 28 -26.00 -6.63 17.92
C ASP A 28 -25.77 -6.86 19.42
N ILE A 29 -24.54 -7.07 19.86
CA ILE A 29 -24.20 -7.38 21.26
C ILE A 29 -24.12 -6.13 22.16
N ILE A 30 -23.95 -4.94 21.59
CA ILE A 30 -23.70 -3.70 22.38
C ILE A 30 -25.01 -2.94 22.69
N ARG A 31 -26.13 -3.25 22.03
CA ARG A 31 -27.39 -2.51 22.18
C ARG A 31 -28.23 -2.89 23.42
N SER A 32 -27.88 -3.93 24.20
CA SER A 32 -28.72 -4.44 25.30
C SER A 32 -28.08 -4.36 26.69
N SER A 33 -27.16 -3.44 26.95
CA SER A 33 -26.38 -3.45 28.19
C SER A 33 -26.91 -2.55 29.31
N ASN A 34 -28.13 -2.76 29.82
CA ASN A 34 -28.44 -2.21 31.14
C ASN A 34 -29.21 -3.14 32.10
N GLU A 35 -29.64 -4.36 31.73
CA GLU A 35 -30.40 -5.22 32.64
C GLU A 35 -29.93 -6.67 32.87
N SER A 36 -28.85 -7.14 32.23
CA SER A 36 -28.53 -8.57 32.28
C SER A 36 -27.04 -8.94 32.37
N ARG A 37 -26.27 -8.30 33.26
CA ARG A 37 -24.86 -8.65 33.46
C ARG A 37 -24.54 -10.11 33.84
N PRO A 38 -25.38 -10.89 34.56
CA PRO A 38 -25.08 -12.30 34.84
C PRO A 38 -25.35 -13.25 33.69
N LYS A 39 -26.36 -13.00 32.83
CA LYS A 39 -26.68 -13.86 31.68
C LYS A 39 -25.64 -13.74 30.57
N LEU A 40 -25.23 -12.52 30.22
CA LEU A 40 -24.23 -12.26 29.20
C LEU A 40 -22.86 -12.90 29.53
N ARG A 41 -22.48 -12.89 30.81
CA ARG A 41 -21.21 -13.52 31.26
C ARG A 41 -21.23 -15.05 31.12
N ASN A 42 -22.41 -15.67 31.26
CA ASN A 42 -22.56 -17.10 31.07
C ASN A 42 -22.63 -17.49 29.58
N GLU A 43 -23.24 -16.65 28.74
CA GLU A 43 -23.29 -16.86 27.29
C GLU A 43 -21.90 -16.72 26.68
N ILE A 44 -21.12 -15.71 27.07
CA ILE A 44 -19.73 -15.55 26.62
C ILE A 44 -18.88 -16.76 27.05
N LYS A 45 -19.03 -17.24 28.27
CA LYS A 45 -18.30 -18.45 28.72
C LYS A 45 -18.73 -19.73 28.02
N GLN A 46 -19.99 -19.84 27.59
CA GLN A 46 -20.44 -20.96 26.76
C GLN A 46 -19.94 -20.85 25.32
N GLN A 47 -19.90 -19.66 24.75
CA GLN A 47 -19.34 -19.42 23.43
C GLN A 47 -17.83 -19.67 23.38
N ASP A 48 -17.08 -19.20 24.38
CA ASP A 48 -15.63 -19.49 24.51
C ASP A 48 -15.34 -21.01 24.64
N LYS A 49 -16.19 -21.74 25.38
CA LYS A 49 -16.07 -23.20 25.45
C LYS A 49 -16.36 -23.87 24.11
N LYS A 50 -17.35 -23.37 23.35
CA LYS A 50 -17.70 -23.92 22.03
C LYS A 50 -16.58 -23.66 21.01
N ILE A 51 -16.02 -22.44 20.99
CA ILE A 51 -14.89 -22.09 20.11
C ILE A 51 -13.66 -22.95 20.45
N LYS A 52 -13.30 -23.12 21.72
CA LYS A 52 -12.19 -24.00 22.13
C LYS A 52 -12.42 -25.46 21.75
N SER A 53 -13.66 -25.95 21.83
CA SER A 53 -13.97 -27.33 21.43
C SER A 53 -13.94 -27.55 19.91
N GLU A 54 -14.30 -26.55 19.13
CA GLU A 54 -14.21 -26.58 17.66
C GLU A 54 -12.74 -26.48 17.19
N ASP A 55 -11.93 -25.66 17.83
CA ASP A 55 -10.49 -25.54 17.57
C ASP A 55 -9.74 -26.84 17.90
N GLU A 56 -10.04 -27.48 19.05
CA GLU A 56 -9.51 -28.81 19.39
C GLU A 56 -9.94 -29.91 18.42
N ARG A 57 -11.18 -29.84 17.89
CA ARG A 57 -11.70 -30.79 16.91
C ARG A 57 -11.05 -30.59 15.54
N MET A 58 -10.74 -29.34 15.18
CA MET A 58 -10.04 -29.01 13.95
C MET A 58 -8.57 -29.47 14.02
N LYS A 59 -7.87 -29.23 15.13
CA LYS A 59 -6.50 -29.72 15.37
C LYS A 59 -6.41 -31.25 15.28
N LYS A 60 -7.39 -31.99 15.81
CA LYS A 60 -7.46 -33.45 15.69
C LYS A 60 -7.72 -33.92 14.26
N LYS A 61 -8.53 -33.19 13.49
CA LYS A 61 -8.75 -33.50 12.06
C LYS A 61 -7.50 -33.25 11.21
N VAL A 62 -6.80 -32.13 11.44
CA VAL A 62 -5.54 -31.80 10.76
C VAL A 62 -4.46 -32.82 11.10
N ALA A 63 -4.32 -33.22 12.36
CA ALA A 63 -3.39 -34.26 12.79
C ALA A 63 -3.72 -35.64 12.17
N ALA A 64 -5.00 -35.98 11.99
CA ALA A 64 -5.42 -37.22 11.35
C ALA A 64 -5.13 -37.22 9.83
N ILE A 65 -5.28 -36.08 9.17
CA ILE A 65 -4.94 -35.91 7.73
C ILE A 65 -3.41 -36.00 7.55
N PHE A 66 -2.64 -35.40 8.46
CA PHE A 66 -1.18 -35.44 8.42
C PHE A 66 -0.64 -36.87 8.65
N MET A 67 -1.23 -37.66 9.55
CA MET A 67 -0.88 -39.05 9.74
C MET A 67 -1.26 -39.96 8.56
N ALA A 68 -2.39 -39.66 7.89
CA ALA A 68 -2.82 -40.38 6.70
C ALA A 68 -1.88 -40.15 5.50
N SER A 69 -1.36 -38.93 5.34
CA SER A 69 -0.40 -38.60 4.27
C SER A 69 0.98 -39.23 4.49
N ILE A 70 1.43 -39.38 5.74
CA ILE A 70 2.69 -40.07 6.05
C ILE A 70 2.61 -41.57 5.76
N MET A 71 1.45 -42.21 5.99
CA MET A 71 1.24 -43.61 5.62
C MET A 71 1.13 -43.88 4.11
N ALA A 72 0.69 -42.89 3.32
CA ALA A 72 0.61 -43.00 1.86
C ALA A 72 2.00 -42.91 1.19
N CYS A 73 2.95 -42.18 1.76
CA CYS A 73 4.30 -42.01 1.23
C CYS A 73 5.24 -43.24 1.53
N SER A 74 4.90 -44.07 2.51
CA SER A 74 5.72 -45.22 2.89
C SER A 74 5.51 -46.50 2.08
N MET A 75 4.57 -46.52 1.13
CA MET A 75 4.29 -47.68 0.26
C MET A 75 4.80 -47.57 -1.18
N ALA A 76 5.52 -46.47 -1.52
CA ALA A 76 6.06 -46.25 -2.87
C ALA A 76 7.57 -46.51 -3.01
N ALA A 77 8.24 -47.01 -1.97
CA ALA A 77 9.67 -47.24 -1.99
C ALA A 77 10.02 -48.72 -1.81
N CYS A 78 9.64 -49.56 -2.81
CA CYS A 78 10.23 -50.90 -2.97
C CYS A 78 10.13 -51.30 -4.44
N GLY A 79 11.28 -51.30 -5.14
CA GLY A 79 11.37 -51.89 -6.46
C GLY A 79 12.56 -51.43 -7.29
N SER A 80 13.61 -52.25 -7.22
CA SER A 80 14.60 -52.66 -8.23
C SER A 80 15.92 -51.88 -8.32
N SER A 81 16.89 -52.45 -7.74
CA SER A 81 18.21 -53.00 -8.04
C SER A 81 18.92 -52.57 -9.34
N GLY A 82 20.21 -52.21 -9.19
CA GLY A 82 21.27 -52.75 -10.05
C GLY A 82 22.36 -51.78 -10.45
N GLY A 83 23.59 -51.96 -9.94
CA GLY A 83 24.80 -51.85 -10.71
C GLY A 83 25.80 -50.73 -10.49
N SER A 84 26.73 -50.96 -9.57
CA SER A 84 28.21 -50.92 -9.66
C SER A 84 28.99 -49.67 -10.10
N SER A 85 29.77 -49.17 -9.13
CA SER A 85 31.24 -48.86 -9.15
C SER A 85 31.77 -47.87 -10.19
N ASP A 86 32.51 -46.83 -9.83
CA ASP A 86 33.91 -46.92 -9.37
C ASP A 86 34.45 -45.53 -8.89
N SER A 87 35.45 -45.59 -8.12
CA SER A 87 36.22 -44.59 -7.39
C SER A 87 37.10 -43.68 -8.24
N GLY A 88 37.40 -42.48 -7.72
CA GLY A 88 38.54 -41.69 -8.19
C GLY A 88 38.70 -40.35 -7.45
N LYS A 89 39.49 -40.36 -6.36
CA LYS A 89 40.09 -39.17 -5.74
C LYS A 89 41.11 -38.53 -6.67
N THR A 90 41.26 -37.20 -6.70
CA THR A 90 42.57 -36.57 -6.42
C THR A 90 42.44 -35.07 -6.20
N ASP A 91 43.18 -34.59 -5.21
CA ASP A 91 43.50 -33.21 -4.83
C ASP A 91 44.26 -32.45 -5.92
N SER A 92 44.11 -31.11 -5.98
CA SER A 92 45.20 -30.19 -5.61
C SER A 92 44.88 -28.71 -5.89
N LYS A 93 45.36 -27.88 -4.97
CA LYS A 93 45.47 -26.43 -4.96
C LYS A 93 46.09 -25.88 -6.24
N ASP A 94 45.68 -24.63 -6.66
CA ASP A 94 46.61 -23.51 -6.64
C ASP A 94 45.92 -22.17 -6.74
N LYS A 95 46.53 -21.17 -6.04
CA LYS A 95 46.20 -19.78 -6.06
C LYS A 95 46.76 -19.15 -7.34
N SER A 96 46.02 -18.20 -7.96
CA SER A 96 46.65 -17.08 -8.63
C SER A 96 45.72 -15.87 -8.65
N THR A 97 46.24 -14.79 -8.05
CA THR A 97 45.78 -13.41 -8.17
C THR A 97 45.96 -12.94 -9.62
N ALA A 98 44.94 -12.41 -10.25
CA ALA A 98 45.08 -11.64 -11.49
C ALA A 98 44.08 -10.49 -11.53
N SER A 99 44.65 -9.31 -11.65
CA SER A 99 44.11 -8.02 -12.04
C SER A 99 43.02 -8.09 -13.10
N ARG A 100 41.87 -7.48 -12.87
CA ARG A 100 40.82 -7.29 -13.86
C ARG A 100 40.97 -5.97 -14.58
N THR A 101 41.39 -6.08 -15.81
CA THR A 101 41.13 -5.09 -16.89
C THR A 101 39.73 -5.35 -17.42
N ALA A 102 38.96 -4.29 -17.63
CA ALA A 102 37.65 -4.35 -18.27
C ALA A 102 37.77 -4.89 -19.69
N GLU A 103 37.13 -6.01 -19.96
CA GLU A 103 36.85 -6.49 -21.32
C GLU A 103 35.33 -6.67 -21.48
N ASN A 104 34.77 -5.95 -22.46
CA ASN A 104 33.50 -6.27 -23.08
C ASN A 104 33.56 -7.70 -23.64
N GLY A 105 32.72 -8.61 -23.13
CA GLY A 105 32.67 -9.95 -23.66
C GLY A 105 31.50 -10.74 -23.11
N SER A 106 30.62 -11.22 -23.94
CA SER A 106 29.63 -12.30 -23.82
C SER A 106 29.66 -13.07 -22.48
N GLY A 107 29.21 -12.42 -21.41
CA GLY A 107 28.84 -13.07 -20.17
C GLY A 107 27.49 -13.76 -20.37
N GLU A 108 27.30 -14.89 -19.71
CA GLU A 108 26.00 -15.55 -19.62
C GLU A 108 24.97 -14.54 -19.07
N VAL A 109 23.82 -14.38 -19.75
CA VAL A 109 22.75 -13.45 -19.32
C VAL A 109 22.15 -14.03 -18.05
N GLU A 110 22.14 -13.27 -16.96
CA GLU A 110 21.57 -13.66 -15.69
C GLU A 110 20.05 -13.41 -15.70
N LYS A 111 19.28 -14.42 -15.30
CA LYS A 111 17.82 -14.29 -15.21
C LYS A 111 17.42 -14.05 -13.76
N ILE A 112 16.56 -13.03 -13.55
CA ILE A 112 16.04 -12.64 -12.23
C ILE A 112 14.51 -12.64 -12.20
N ILE A 113 13.93 -12.91 -11.03
CA ILE A 113 12.49 -12.89 -10.78
C ILE A 113 12.13 -11.59 -10.07
N VAL A 114 11.27 -10.76 -10.72
CA VAL A 114 10.77 -9.48 -10.20
C VAL A 114 9.32 -9.64 -9.79
N SER A 115 9.03 -9.54 -8.49
CA SER A 115 7.71 -9.79 -7.92
C SER A 115 7.05 -8.52 -7.40
N PHE A 116 5.84 -8.23 -7.88
CA PHE A 116 5.01 -7.13 -7.42
C PHE A 116 3.52 -7.39 -7.65
N PRO A 117 2.61 -6.70 -6.93
CA PRO A 117 1.18 -6.85 -7.13
C PRO A 117 0.61 -5.86 -8.15
N THR A 118 -0.52 -6.22 -8.72
CA THR A 118 -1.42 -5.31 -9.42
C THR A 118 -2.83 -5.45 -8.88
N TRP A 119 -3.71 -4.48 -9.18
CA TRP A 119 -5.09 -4.52 -8.68
C TRP A 119 -5.93 -5.63 -9.30
N THR A 120 -5.59 -6.07 -10.50
CA THR A 120 -6.37 -7.01 -11.31
C THR A 120 -5.66 -8.33 -11.61
N GLY A 121 -4.46 -8.56 -11.02
CA GLY A 121 -3.59 -9.69 -11.36
C GLY A 121 -2.72 -9.39 -12.60
N ALA A 122 -2.05 -10.41 -13.13
CA ALA A 122 -1.14 -10.22 -14.26
C ALA A 122 -1.87 -9.64 -15.47
N PRO A 123 -1.42 -8.48 -16.01
CA PRO A 123 -1.97 -7.90 -17.23
C PRO A 123 -1.83 -8.83 -18.45
N ALA A 124 -2.72 -8.72 -19.42
CA ALA A 124 -2.74 -9.59 -20.60
C ALA A 124 -1.45 -9.51 -21.44
N ASP A 125 -0.81 -8.35 -21.47
CA ASP A 125 0.42 -8.10 -22.25
C ASP A 125 1.70 -8.17 -21.40
N THR A 126 1.66 -8.86 -20.25
CA THR A 126 2.83 -9.04 -19.37
C THR A 126 4.06 -9.55 -20.12
N GLU A 127 3.92 -10.59 -20.94
CA GLU A 127 5.03 -11.15 -21.72
C GLU A 127 5.61 -10.14 -22.73
N LYS A 128 4.76 -9.31 -23.35
CA LYS A 128 5.22 -8.29 -24.30
C LYS A 128 6.02 -7.17 -23.63
N VAL A 129 5.53 -6.71 -22.48
CA VAL A 129 6.22 -5.66 -21.70
C VAL A 129 7.51 -6.21 -21.11
N GLN A 130 7.49 -7.42 -20.59
CA GLN A 130 8.69 -8.11 -20.11
C GLN A 130 9.76 -8.22 -21.20
N GLU A 131 9.40 -8.63 -22.42
CA GLU A 131 10.36 -8.76 -23.52
C GLU A 131 10.91 -7.40 -23.94
N ALA A 132 10.07 -6.35 -23.97
CA ALA A 132 10.55 -4.99 -24.25
C ALA A 132 11.56 -4.48 -23.19
N ILE A 133 11.37 -4.84 -21.93
CA ILE A 133 12.36 -4.54 -20.86
C ILE A 133 13.62 -5.38 -21.09
N ASN A 134 13.48 -6.67 -21.39
CA ASN A 134 14.58 -7.59 -21.61
C ASN A 134 15.45 -7.19 -22.82
N ASP A 135 14.88 -6.61 -23.87
CA ASP A 135 15.64 -6.07 -24.99
C ASP A 135 16.62 -4.97 -24.53
N ILE A 136 16.24 -4.15 -23.55
CA ILE A 136 17.09 -3.11 -23.00
C ILE A 136 18.12 -3.71 -22.01
N THR A 137 17.66 -4.55 -21.09
CA THR A 137 18.48 -5.01 -19.97
C THR A 137 19.52 -6.04 -20.39
N ARG A 138 19.24 -6.91 -21.40
CA ARG A 138 20.23 -7.82 -21.94
C ARG A 138 21.45 -7.09 -22.49
N ASP A 139 21.21 -6.06 -23.31
CA ASP A 139 22.28 -5.32 -23.96
C ASP A 139 23.05 -4.42 -22.99
N LYS A 140 22.35 -3.83 -22.01
CA LYS A 140 22.93 -2.79 -21.15
C LYS A 140 23.64 -3.37 -19.92
N ILE A 141 23.03 -4.38 -19.28
CA ILE A 141 23.49 -4.91 -18.00
C ILE A 141 23.65 -6.44 -17.97
N GLY A 142 23.32 -7.15 -19.06
CA GLY A 142 23.43 -8.61 -19.13
C GLY A 142 22.41 -9.35 -18.26
N VAL A 143 21.21 -8.77 -18.08
CA VAL A 143 20.15 -9.32 -17.22
C VAL A 143 18.87 -9.53 -18.01
N GLU A 144 18.20 -10.63 -17.81
CA GLU A 144 16.81 -10.90 -18.20
C GLU A 144 15.93 -10.91 -16.96
N ILE A 145 14.74 -10.29 -17.05
CA ILE A 145 13.76 -10.36 -15.98
C ILE A 145 12.63 -11.32 -16.30
N GLU A 146 12.07 -11.96 -15.30
CA GLU A 146 10.78 -12.61 -15.30
C GLU A 146 9.83 -11.88 -14.36
N LEU A 147 8.71 -11.38 -14.89
CA LEU A 147 7.71 -10.65 -14.12
C LEU A 147 6.77 -11.63 -13.41
N SER A 148 6.85 -11.71 -12.10
CA SER A 148 5.94 -12.47 -11.24
C SER A 148 4.88 -11.55 -10.66
N ILE A 149 3.75 -11.39 -11.38
CA ILE A 149 2.69 -10.46 -11.02
C ILE A 149 1.50 -11.21 -10.43
N THR A 150 1.06 -10.76 -9.25
CA THR A 150 -0.08 -11.34 -8.52
C THR A 150 -1.11 -10.25 -8.22
N ASP A 151 -2.39 -10.62 -8.01
CA ASP A 151 -3.38 -9.66 -7.54
C ASP A 151 -3.08 -9.18 -6.11
N PHE A 152 -3.41 -7.92 -5.83
CA PHE A 152 -3.08 -7.27 -4.56
C PHE A 152 -3.70 -7.98 -3.34
N GLY A 153 -4.87 -8.59 -3.49
CA GLY A 153 -5.57 -9.26 -2.39
C GLY A 153 -4.87 -10.54 -1.92
N SER A 154 -4.21 -11.26 -2.84
CA SER A 154 -3.50 -12.50 -2.54
C SER A 154 -1.99 -12.31 -2.36
N PHE A 155 -1.42 -11.17 -2.78
CA PHE A 155 0.02 -10.94 -2.84
C PHE A 155 0.74 -11.18 -1.50
N ASN A 156 0.23 -10.62 -0.40
CA ASN A 156 0.86 -10.81 0.92
C ASN A 156 0.93 -12.28 1.33
N GLN A 157 -0.14 -13.03 1.11
CA GLN A 157 -0.17 -14.45 1.47
C GLN A 157 0.79 -15.26 0.59
N ASN A 158 0.76 -15.05 -0.73
CA ASN A 158 1.59 -15.77 -1.68
C ASN A 158 3.07 -15.46 -1.44
N THR A 159 3.43 -14.17 -1.28
CA THR A 159 4.80 -13.74 -0.98
C THR A 159 5.31 -14.35 0.34
N THR A 160 4.48 -14.35 1.40
CA THR A 160 4.86 -14.96 2.68
C THR A 160 5.12 -16.46 2.54
N LEU A 161 4.31 -17.16 1.76
CA LEU A 161 4.50 -18.60 1.51
C LEU A 161 5.79 -18.85 0.71
N ALA A 162 6.01 -18.13 -0.38
CA ALA A 162 7.21 -18.25 -1.21
C ALA A 162 8.49 -17.99 -0.40
N LEU A 163 8.55 -16.87 0.33
CA LEU A 163 9.72 -16.55 1.16
C LEU A 163 9.94 -17.55 2.30
N SER A 164 8.88 -18.07 2.92
CA SER A 164 9.00 -19.10 3.97
C SER A 164 9.46 -20.47 3.43
N ALA A 165 9.16 -20.75 2.15
CA ALA A 165 9.62 -21.93 1.44
C ALA A 165 11.01 -21.75 0.82
N ASN A 166 11.61 -20.55 0.98
CA ASN A 166 12.85 -20.16 0.33
C ASN A 166 12.79 -20.28 -1.21
N GLU A 167 11.61 -19.99 -1.78
CA GLU A 167 11.46 -19.88 -3.23
C GLU A 167 12.20 -18.66 -3.75
N GLU A 168 12.76 -18.75 -4.94
CA GLU A 168 13.53 -17.67 -5.55
C GLU A 168 12.64 -16.47 -5.88
N ILE A 169 12.99 -15.32 -5.34
CA ILE A 169 12.52 -14.00 -5.71
C ILE A 169 13.74 -13.09 -5.60
N ASP A 170 14.13 -12.42 -6.70
CA ASP A 170 15.34 -11.59 -6.71
C ASP A 170 15.05 -10.14 -6.42
N VAL A 171 13.91 -9.62 -6.91
CA VAL A 171 13.43 -8.27 -6.61
C VAL A 171 11.99 -8.35 -6.12
N LEU A 172 11.72 -7.75 -4.96
CA LEU A 172 10.40 -7.76 -4.34
C LEU A 172 9.92 -6.34 -4.02
N ALA A 173 8.75 -5.96 -4.52
CA ALA A 173 8.07 -4.75 -4.10
C ALA A 173 7.37 -4.97 -2.74
N CYS A 174 7.75 -4.23 -1.72
CA CYS A 174 7.08 -4.28 -0.40
C CYS A 174 5.79 -3.46 -0.37
N VAL A 175 4.93 -3.66 -1.36
CA VAL A 175 3.57 -3.12 -1.43
C VAL A 175 2.58 -4.27 -1.25
N GLY A 176 1.66 -4.13 -0.30
CA GLY A 176 0.79 -5.26 0.08
C GLY A 176 1.49 -6.35 0.92
N PHE A 177 2.82 -6.42 0.89
CA PHE A 177 3.65 -7.20 1.81
C PHE A 177 4.36 -6.24 2.76
N PRO A 178 4.12 -6.31 4.10
CA PRO A 178 4.66 -5.32 5.04
C PRO A 178 6.18 -5.40 5.18
N TYR A 179 6.89 -4.31 4.88
CA TYR A 179 8.33 -4.19 4.98
C TYR A 179 8.88 -4.61 6.35
N ALA A 180 8.28 -4.08 7.44
CA ALA A 180 8.67 -4.44 8.80
C ALA A 180 8.51 -5.94 9.10
N THR A 181 7.49 -6.59 8.54
CA THR A 181 7.30 -8.05 8.68
C THR A 181 8.41 -8.81 7.97
N GLY A 182 8.78 -8.41 6.74
CA GLY A 182 9.88 -9.01 6.00
C GLY A 182 11.20 -8.96 6.77
N ILE A 183 11.49 -7.82 7.40
CA ILE A 183 12.69 -7.64 8.25
C ILE A 183 12.62 -8.53 9.50
N GLN A 184 11.50 -8.51 10.23
CA GLN A 184 11.34 -9.27 11.46
C GLN A 184 11.43 -10.79 11.24
N GLN A 185 10.96 -11.27 10.10
CA GLN A 185 11.04 -12.68 9.73
C GLN A 185 12.40 -13.06 9.12
N GLY A 186 13.29 -12.07 8.89
CA GLY A 186 14.60 -12.32 8.29
C GLY A 186 14.52 -12.70 6.81
N TYR A 187 13.52 -12.21 6.09
CA TYR A 187 13.35 -12.52 4.66
C TYR A 187 14.11 -11.57 3.73
N LEU A 188 14.55 -10.41 4.22
CA LEU A 188 15.15 -9.36 3.40
C LEU A 188 16.66 -9.29 3.61
N SER A 189 17.41 -9.06 2.53
CA SER A 189 18.86 -8.90 2.55
C SER A 189 19.26 -7.50 3.01
N ASP A 190 20.43 -7.39 3.63
CA ASP A 190 21.13 -6.13 3.79
C ASP A 190 21.68 -5.71 2.42
N LEU A 191 21.20 -4.57 1.91
CA LEU A 191 21.57 -4.07 0.58
C LEU A 191 22.97 -3.43 0.53
N GLU A 192 23.62 -3.25 1.67
CA GLU A 192 24.99 -2.76 1.77
C GLU A 192 26.00 -3.88 2.06
N GLU A 193 25.52 -5.09 2.35
CA GLU A 193 26.40 -6.24 2.54
C GLU A 193 27.23 -6.49 1.28
N ASN A 194 28.55 -6.66 1.44
CA ASN A 194 29.51 -6.87 0.36
C ASN A 194 29.53 -5.72 -0.70
N ASP A 195 29.26 -4.49 -0.27
CA ASP A 195 29.20 -3.31 -1.14
C ASP A 195 28.17 -3.43 -2.29
N LEU A 196 27.08 -4.19 -2.09
CA LEU A 196 26.08 -4.51 -3.11
C LEU A 196 25.50 -3.22 -3.74
N LEU A 197 24.94 -2.33 -2.91
CA LEU A 197 24.39 -1.04 -3.39
C LEU A 197 25.47 -0.17 -4.02
N ALA A 198 26.61 -0.01 -3.35
CA ALA A 198 27.66 0.89 -3.82
C ALA A 198 28.28 0.44 -5.16
N THR A 199 28.32 -0.88 -5.41
CA THR A 199 28.94 -1.43 -6.62
C THR A 199 27.97 -1.56 -7.80
N TYR A 200 26.72 -1.96 -7.54
CA TYR A 200 25.77 -2.32 -8.58
C TYR A 200 24.56 -1.39 -8.68
N GLY A 201 24.37 -0.49 -7.70
CA GLY A 201 23.31 0.53 -7.67
C GLY A 201 23.84 1.94 -7.39
N PRO A 202 25.00 2.36 -7.98
CA PRO A 202 25.68 3.60 -7.56
C PRO A 202 24.88 4.87 -7.82
N ASP A 203 23.97 4.86 -8.78
CA ASP A 203 23.26 6.06 -9.23
C ASP A 203 21.93 6.26 -8.48
N ILE A 204 21.47 5.25 -7.71
CA ILE A 204 20.19 5.28 -7.01
C ILE A 204 20.12 6.45 -6.01
N ALA A 205 21.21 6.72 -5.31
CA ALA A 205 21.24 7.81 -4.32
C ALA A 205 21.09 9.21 -4.96
N GLU A 206 21.55 9.39 -6.20
CA GLU A 206 21.34 10.64 -6.96
C GLU A 206 19.87 10.76 -7.37
N ALA A 207 19.23 9.65 -7.76
CA ALA A 207 17.85 9.64 -8.23
C ALA A 207 16.82 9.93 -7.11
N VAL A 208 17.00 9.36 -5.92
CA VAL A 208 15.98 9.44 -4.84
C VAL A 208 16.41 10.27 -3.63
N GLY A 209 17.68 10.64 -3.53
CA GLY A 209 18.26 11.36 -2.39
C GLY A 209 18.68 10.44 -1.23
N GLN A 210 19.85 10.72 -0.65
CA GLN A 210 20.42 9.92 0.44
C GLN A 210 19.51 9.90 1.68
N ASP A 211 18.87 11.01 2.03
CA ASP A 211 17.98 11.10 3.20
C ASP A 211 16.77 10.14 3.07
N ASN A 212 16.27 9.94 1.85
CA ASN A 212 15.19 9.00 1.57
C ASN A 212 15.68 7.54 1.69
N ILE A 213 16.89 7.25 1.24
CA ILE A 213 17.51 5.92 1.45
C ILE A 213 17.68 5.67 2.95
N ASP A 214 18.22 6.65 3.70
CA ASP A 214 18.43 6.52 5.14
C ASP A 214 17.13 6.34 5.92
N ALA A 215 16.01 6.90 5.45
CA ALA A 215 14.68 6.69 6.03
C ALA A 215 14.19 5.23 5.90
N CYS A 216 14.73 4.44 4.97
CA CYS A 216 14.42 3.02 4.85
C CYS A 216 15.23 2.13 5.79
N ARG A 217 16.19 2.68 6.55
CA ARG A 217 17.01 1.91 7.49
C ARG A 217 16.21 1.47 8.71
N VAL A 218 16.43 0.24 9.12
CA VAL A 218 15.91 -0.30 10.37
C VAL A 218 17.08 -0.78 11.22
N ASN A 219 17.21 -0.20 12.40
CA ASN A 219 18.38 -0.45 13.29
C ASN A 219 19.76 -0.22 12.61
N GLY A 220 19.82 0.72 11.69
CA GLY A 220 21.05 1.08 10.97
C GLY A 220 21.32 0.24 9.72
N VAL A 221 20.55 -0.81 9.45
CA VAL A 221 20.70 -1.70 8.28
C VAL A 221 19.72 -1.29 7.18
N LEU A 222 20.16 -1.27 5.94
CA LEU A 222 19.36 -0.95 4.76
C LEU A 222 18.78 -2.22 4.13
N TYR A 223 17.48 -2.47 4.28
CA TYR A 223 16.80 -3.64 3.72
C TYR A 223 15.99 -3.34 2.46
N GLY A 224 15.81 -2.06 2.11
CA GLY A 224 15.03 -1.68 0.94
C GLY A 224 15.34 -0.28 0.47
N LEU A 225 15.03 -0.01 -0.79
CA LEU A 225 15.19 1.28 -1.46
C LEU A 225 13.83 1.96 -1.58
N PRO A 226 13.72 3.27 -1.30
CA PRO A 226 12.44 3.97 -1.39
C PRO A 226 11.94 3.98 -2.83
N SER A 227 10.63 3.83 -3.05
CA SER A 227 10.07 4.05 -4.39
C SER A 227 10.28 5.50 -4.83
N ASN A 228 10.60 5.70 -6.11
CA ASN A 228 10.81 7.02 -6.69
C ASN A 228 9.43 7.61 -7.09
N ARG A 229 8.80 8.31 -6.18
CA ARG A 229 7.45 8.89 -6.34
C ARG A 229 7.31 10.17 -5.54
N ASP A 230 6.20 10.88 -5.76
CA ASP A 230 5.82 12.01 -4.91
C ASP A 230 5.58 11.54 -3.47
N ILE A 231 6.56 11.76 -2.61
CA ILE A 231 6.53 11.37 -1.20
C ILE A 231 5.90 12.49 -0.35
N ALA A 232 6.22 13.75 -0.67
CA ALA A 232 5.62 14.92 -0.05
C ALA A 232 4.21 15.09 -0.58
N GLN A 233 3.23 14.57 0.15
CA GLN A 233 1.83 14.65 -0.22
C GLN A 233 1.06 15.46 0.81
N GLY A 234 0.22 16.38 0.32
CA GLY A 234 -0.80 17.02 1.14
C GLY A 234 -1.79 15.97 1.64
N ARG A 235 -1.81 15.75 2.94
CA ARG A 235 -2.87 14.97 3.56
C ARG A 235 -3.92 15.95 4.07
N GLY A 236 -5.18 15.52 4.06
CA GLY A 236 -6.25 16.38 4.55
C GLY A 236 -6.93 17.19 3.48
N CYS A 237 -6.92 16.70 2.25
CA CYS A 237 -7.68 17.35 1.18
C CYS A 237 -9.14 16.95 1.22
N ALA A 238 -10.01 17.93 0.93
CA ALA A 238 -11.40 17.71 0.63
C ALA A 238 -11.62 17.87 -0.87
N ALA A 239 -12.18 16.85 -1.51
CA ALA A 239 -12.68 16.95 -2.87
C ALA A 239 -14.15 17.40 -2.82
N ILE A 240 -14.47 18.51 -3.46
CA ILE A 240 -15.83 19.08 -3.53
C ILE A 240 -16.22 19.22 -5.01
N ALA A 241 -17.40 18.76 -5.39
CA ALA A 241 -17.86 18.95 -6.76
C ALA A 241 -18.06 20.44 -7.06
N THR A 242 -17.37 20.95 -8.08
CA THR A 242 -17.23 22.37 -8.40
C THR A 242 -18.58 23.06 -8.59
N GLU A 243 -19.56 22.39 -9.20
CA GLU A 243 -20.91 22.91 -9.40
C GLU A 243 -21.61 23.38 -8.11
N TYR A 244 -21.30 22.77 -6.97
CA TYR A 244 -21.88 23.17 -5.68
C TYR A 244 -21.19 24.40 -5.10
N LEU A 245 -19.89 24.58 -5.36
CA LEU A 245 -19.15 25.79 -5.03
C LEU A 245 -19.67 26.98 -5.83
N ASP A 246 -19.87 26.79 -7.14
CA ASP A 246 -20.50 27.80 -8.01
C ASP A 246 -21.89 28.14 -7.50
N GLY A 247 -22.66 27.15 -7.08
CA GLY A 247 -23.99 27.31 -6.56
C GLY A 247 -24.08 28.19 -5.31
N ILE A 248 -23.06 28.20 -4.46
CA ILE A 248 -22.99 29.10 -3.28
C ILE A 248 -22.24 30.41 -3.58
N GLY A 249 -21.72 30.60 -4.81
CA GLY A 249 -20.95 31.77 -5.21
C GLY A 249 -19.57 31.83 -4.55
N TYR A 250 -18.95 30.67 -4.28
CA TYR A 250 -17.61 30.60 -3.74
C TYR A 250 -16.57 30.90 -4.84
N GLU A 251 -15.89 32.04 -4.70
CA GLU A 251 -14.87 32.51 -5.65
C GLU A 251 -13.49 31.96 -5.28
N ALA A 252 -13.28 30.66 -5.42
CA ALA A 252 -11.94 30.09 -5.39
C ALA A 252 -11.28 30.19 -6.78
N ASN A 253 -9.96 30.17 -6.82
CA ASN A 253 -9.26 29.84 -8.07
C ASN A 253 -9.41 28.33 -8.34
N THR A 254 -10.58 27.94 -8.84
CA THR A 254 -10.93 26.55 -9.12
C THR A 254 -10.11 25.93 -10.26
N ASP A 255 -9.32 26.75 -10.98
CA ASP A 255 -8.37 26.28 -12.00
C ASP A 255 -7.09 25.71 -11.36
N ASP A 256 -6.79 26.09 -10.10
CA ASP A 256 -5.64 25.52 -9.40
C ASP A 256 -5.82 24.00 -9.18
N GLU A 257 -4.73 23.26 -9.28
CA GLU A 257 -4.72 21.82 -9.01
C GLU A 257 -5.16 21.51 -7.57
N ILE A 258 -4.69 22.31 -6.60
CA ILE A 258 -5.04 22.22 -5.19
C ILE A 258 -5.15 23.64 -4.61
N VAL A 259 -6.29 23.98 -4.02
CA VAL A 259 -6.55 25.26 -3.35
C VAL A 259 -6.24 25.10 -1.86
N LYS A 260 -5.25 25.86 -1.35
CA LYS A 260 -4.90 25.84 0.08
C LYS A 260 -5.83 26.78 0.87
N ILE A 261 -6.53 26.24 1.87
CA ILE A 261 -7.44 26.99 2.76
C ILE A 261 -7.27 26.56 4.21
N GLY A 262 -7.75 27.37 5.14
CA GLY A 262 -7.86 26.98 6.54
C GLY A 262 -9.01 26.00 6.80
N LEU A 263 -8.92 25.22 7.88
CA LEU A 263 -10.00 24.31 8.28
C LEU A 263 -11.30 25.06 8.65
N ASP A 264 -11.20 26.27 9.19
CA ASP A 264 -12.38 27.10 9.51
C ASP A 264 -13.10 27.55 8.24
N GLU A 265 -12.36 27.90 7.20
CA GLU A 265 -12.91 28.23 5.88
C GLU A 265 -13.61 27.03 5.25
N LEU A 266 -13.03 25.84 5.34
CA LEU A 266 -13.69 24.62 4.89
C LEU A 266 -14.99 24.36 5.65
N ASN A 267 -15.03 24.62 6.96
CA ASN A 267 -16.25 24.53 7.77
C ASN A 267 -17.32 25.52 7.31
N ASP A 268 -16.92 26.72 6.94
CA ASP A 268 -17.86 27.78 6.43
C ASP A 268 -18.41 27.37 5.07
N ILE A 269 -17.58 26.77 4.19
CA ILE A 269 -18.04 26.19 2.92
C ILE A 269 -19.08 25.10 3.18
N TYR A 270 -18.81 24.17 4.09
CA TYR A 270 -19.77 23.10 4.43
C TYR A 270 -21.09 23.65 4.99
N ALA A 271 -21.05 24.70 5.78
CA ALA A 271 -22.26 25.33 6.29
C ALA A 271 -23.11 25.97 5.18
N GLN A 272 -22.49 26.68 4.23
CA GLN A 272 -23.17 27.30 3.09
C GLN A 272 -23.73 26.23 2.13
N LEU A 273 -22.98 25.16 1.89
CA LEU A 273 -23.42 24.02 1.08
C LEU A 273 -24.67 23.36 1.69
N HIS A 274 -24.69 23.14 2.99
CA HIS A 274 -25.85 22.56 3.68
C HIS A 274 -27.07 23.47 3.65
N GLU A 275 -26.86 24.78 3.84
CA GLU A 275 -27.95 25.76 3.76
C GLU A 275 -28.57 25.79 2.36
N LYS A 276 -27.74 25.74 1.33
CA LYS A 276 -28.19 25.79 -0.07
C LYS A 276 -28.81 24.50 -0.55
N TYR A 277 -28.28 23.37 -0.10
CA TYR A 277 -28.62 22.02 -0.56
C TYR A 277 -28.98 21.08 0.61
N PRO A 278 -30.02 21.38 1.40
CA PRO A 278 -30.32 20.66 2.65
C PRO A 278 -30.67 19.18 2.47
N ASP A 279 -31.08 18.77 1.27
CA ASP A 279 -31.46 17.40 0.95
C ASP A 279 -30.25 16.53 0.50
N LYS A 280 -29.04 17.10 0.46
CA LYS A 280 -27.82 16.41 0.05
C LYS A 280 -26.89 16.22 1.22
N GLU A 281 -26.12 15.13 1.18
CA GLU A 281 -25.00 14.93 2.10
C GLU A 281 -23.86 15.87 1.73
N VAL A 282 -23.41 16.68 2.70
CA VAL A 282 -22.31 17.63 2.47
C VAL A 282 -20.98 16.90 2.43
N TYR A 283 -20.76 16.00 3.40
CA TYR A 283 -19.48 15.36 3.63
C TYR A 283 -19.63 13.91 4.05
N ARG A 284 -18.89 13.03 3.40
CA ARG A 284 -18.75 11.63 3.79
C ARG A 284 -17.35 11.37 4.35
N PRO A 285 -17.22 10.99 5.64
CA PRO A 285 -15.93 10.58 6.19
C PRO A 285 -15.46 9.27 5.56
N THR A 286 -14.17 9.22 5.20
CA THR A 286 -13.47 8.06 4.67
C THR A 286 -12.41 7.58 5.67
N THR A 287 -11.70 6.50 5.37
CA THR A 287 -10.58 6.02 6.20
C THR A 287 -9.46 7.04 6.38
N GLY A 288 -9.32 7.99 5.43
CA GLY A 288 -8.34 9.08 5.46
C GLY A 288 -8.81 10.33 6.21
N SER A 289 -10.04 10.37 6.73
CA SER A 289 -10.66 11.61 7.25
C SER A 289 -9.90 12.25 8.42
N MET A 290 -9.20 11.47 9.25
CA MET A 290 -8.38 12.06 10.32
C MET A 290 -7.29 12.98 9.78
N SER A 291 -6.73 12.68 8.61
CA SER A 291 -5.64 13.46 8.03
C SER A 291 -6.06 14.89 7.61
N GLN A 292 -7.36 15.20 7.54
CA GLN A 292 -7.83 16.57 7.35
C GLN A 292 -7.62 17.48 8.56
N PHE A 293 -7.43 16.91 9.74
CA PHE A 293 -7.41 17.66 11.00
C PHE A 293 -6.02 17.70 11.64
N SER A 294 -5.19 16.74 11.37
CA SER A 294 -3.79 16.71 11.78
C SER A 294 -3.05 15.57 11.08
N ASN A 295 -1.74 15.66 11.05
CA ASN A 295 -0.86 14.61 10.61
C ASN A 295 -0.36 13.81 11.82
N VAL A 296 -0.59 12.51 11.76
CA VAL A 296 -0.23 11.55 12.81
C VAL A 296 0.70 10.52 12.18
N ASP A 297 1.88 10.32 12.75
CA ASP A 297 2.75 9.21 12.38
C ASP A 297 2.29 7.93 13.10
N SER A 298 1.83 6.96 12.34
CA SER A 298 1.29 5.70 12.86
C SER A 298 2.36 4.67 13.22
N LEU A 299 3.63 5.01 13.16
CA LEU A 299 4.76 4.13 13.49
C LEU A 299 4.66 2.75 12.82
N GLY A 300 4.44 2.76 11.49
CA GLY A 300 4.34 1.55 10.69
C GLY A 300 2.99 0.85 10.74
N GLY A 301 1.91 1.60 10.98
CA GLY A 301 0.54 1.09 10.94
C GLY A 301 -0.02 0.67 12.30
N ASN A 302 0.68 0.94 13.38
CA ASN A 302 0.19 0.72 14.74
C ASN A 302 -0.72 1.88 15.14
N VAL A 303 -2.03 1.62 15.25
CA VAL A 303 -3.02 2.64 15.64
C VAL A 303 -3.07 2.93 17.13
N PHE A 304 -2.46 2.11 17.97
CA PHE A 304 -2.43 2.33 19.43
C PHE A 304 -1.28 3.24 19.85
N GLY A 305 -0.10 3.08 19.26
CA GLY A 305 1.05 3.91 19.53
C GLY A 305 1.33 4.80 18.31
N VAL A 306 1.19 6.12 18.46
CA VAL A 306 1.39 7.10 17.39
C VAL A 306 2.23 8.27 17.89
N LEU A 307 2.85 8.97 16.95
CA LEU A 307 3.41 10.30 17.22
C LEU A 307 2.45 11.35 16.67
N LEU A 308 2.14 12.36 17.48
CA LEU A 308 1.33 13.51 17.07
C LEU A 308 2.22 14.60 16.44
N ASP A 309 1.59 15.67 15.96
CA ASP A 309 2.26 16.87 15.45
C ASP A 309 3.34 16.55 14.40
N TYR A 310 2.97 15.81 13.36
CA TYR A 310 3.88 15.42 12.26
C TYR A 310 5.11 14.62 12.72
N GLY A 311 5.03 13.96 13.88
CA GLY A 311 6.17 13.23 14.44
C GLY A 311 7.29 14.13 14.99
N GLN A 312 7.05 15.44 15.17
CA GLN A 312 8.02 16.37 15.74
C GLN A 312 8.30 16.11 17.22
N ASN A 313 7.33 15.53 17.94
CA ASN A 313 7.50 15.02 19.27
C ASN A 313 7.61 13.50 19.23
N LEU A 314 8.69 12.95 19.82
CA LEU A 314 8.93 11.50 19.87
C LEU A 314 8.20 10.78 21.01
N ASP A 315 7.32 11.48 21.75
CA ASP A 315 6.49 10.88 22.77
C ASP A 315 5.40 10.02 22.12
N VAL A 316 5.52 8.71 22.26
CA VAL A 316 4.51 7.76 21.77
C VAL A 316 3.27 7.84 22.64
N VAL A 317 2.15 8.16 22.03
CA VAL A 317 0.86 8.26 22.72
C VAL A 317 -0.14 7.22 22.20
N ASN A 318 -1.09 6.83 23.06
CA ASN A 318 -2.23 6.04 22.58
C ASN A 318 -3.18 6.98 21.83
N LEU A 319 -3.34 6.75 20.52
CA LEU A 319 -4.20 7.58 19.67
C LEU A 319 -5.60 7.79 20.27
N PHE A 320 -6.24 6.73 20.73
CA PHE A 320 -7.62 6.75 21.23
C PHE A 320 -7.80 7.47 22.59
N GLU A 321 -6.70 7.69 23.31
CA GLU A 321 -6.69 8.43 24.58
C GLU A 321 -6.23 9.89 24.40
N SER A 322 -5.74 10.24 23.20
CA SER A 322 -5.23 11.58 22.88
C SER A 322 -6.35 12.63 22.82
N ASP A 323 -6.00 13.89 23.10
CA ASP A 323 -6.93 15.01 22.93
C ASP A 323 -7.23 15.22 21.43
N PHE A 324 -6.25 15.00 20.56
CA PHE A 324 -6.46 15.01 19.11
C PHE A 324 -7.63 14.09 18.68
N TYR A 325 -7.64 12.83 19.12
CA TYR A 325 -8.72 11.91 18.76
C TYR A 325 -10.07 12.30 19.35
N LYS A 326 -10.09 12.88 20.54
CA LYS A 326 -11.32 13.44 21.14
C LYS A 326 -11.89 14.59 20.30
N ASP A 327 -11.02 15.49 19.85
CA ASP A 327 -11.41 16.66 19.05
C ASP A 327 -11.89 16.22 17.66
N TYR A 328 -11.21 15.26 17.06
CA TYR A 328 -11.66 14.64 15.81
C TYR A 328 -13.06 14.01 15.96
N CYS A 329 -13.27 13.20 17.00
CA CYS A 329 -14.58 12.62 17.30
C CYS A 329 -15.65 13.69 17.55
N ALA A 330 -15.31 14.74 18.28
CA ALA A 330 -16.25 15.83 18.55
C ALA A 330 -16.67 16.58 17.29
N ARG A 331 -15.74 16.79 16.36
CA ARG A 331 -15.99 17.45 15.08
C ARG A 331 -16.89 16.62 14.17
N LEU A 332 -16.60 15.32 13.98
CA LEU A 332 -17.46 14.45 13.17
C LEU A 332 -18.86 14.28 13.79
N TYR A 333 -18.95 14.28 15.12
CA TYR A 333 -20.22 14.28 15.80
C TYR A 333 -21.02 15.59 15.55
N ASP A 334 -20.35 16.73 15.58
CA ASP A 334 -20.95 18.04 15.27
C ASP A 334 -21.44 18.07 13.82
N TYR A 335 -20.64 17.61 12.85
CA TYR A 335 -21.06 17.50 11.44
C TYR A 335 -22.29 16.61 11.27
N ASN A 336 -22.36 15.48 11.99
CA ASN A 336 -23.54 14.63 11.97
C ASN A 336 -24.76 15.32 12.59
N GLN A 337 -24.60 16.05 13.72
CA GLN A 337 -25.70 16.76 14.36
C GLN A 337 -26.22 17.91 13.51
N LYS A 338 -25.36 18.53 12.71
CA LYS A 338 -25.72 19.57 11.73
C LYS A 338 -26.36 19.02 10.46
N GLY A 339 -26.36 17.70 10.27
CA GLY A 339 -26.90 17.06 9.06
C GLY A 339 -25.93 17.06 7.87
N TYR A 340 -24.65 17.37 8.07
CA TYR A 340 -23.66 17.33 6.99
C TYR A 340 -23.32 15.91 6.57
N ILE A 341 -23.39 14.95 7.51
CA ILE A 341 -23.14 13.54 7.30
C ILE A 341 -24.47 12.80 7.33
N SER A 342 -24.73 11.96 6.34
CA SER A 342 -25.95 11.14 6.30
C SER A 342 -26.09 10.24 7.52
N ALA A 343 -27.32 10.00 7.98
CA ALA A 343 -27.61 9.17 9.14
C ALA A 343 -27.20 7.70 8.94
N ASP A 344 -27.16 7.22 7.70
CA ASP A 344 -26.78 5.88 7.31
C ASP A 344 -25.33 5.74 6.85
N ALA A 345 -24.53 6.82 6.88
CA ALA A 345 -23.13 6.84 6.45
C ALA A 345 -22.27 5.73 7.07
N SER A 346 -22.60 5.26 8.28
CA SER A 346 -21.88 4.17 8.95
C SER A 346 -22.21 2.76 8.43
N THR A 347 -23.26 2.60 7.64
CA THR A 347 -23.78 1.33 7.12
C THR A 347 -23.84 1.28 5.61
N ASP A 348 -23.84 2.44 4.96
CA ASP A 348 -23.77 2.56 3.52
C ASP A 348 -22.35 2.24 3.03
N THR A 349 -22.25 1.25 2.17
CA THR A 349 -20.97 0.78 1.57
C THR A 349 -20.78 1.27 0.14
N THR A 350 -21.64 2.18 -0.34
CA THR A 350 -21.52 2.76 -1.68
C THR A 350 -20.22 3.58 -1.77
N ALA A 351 -19.48 3.39 -2.83
CA ALA A 351 -18.25 4.13 -3.08
C ALA A 351 -18.54 5.63 -3.18
N VAL A 352 -17.70 6.46 -2.56
CA VAL A 352 -17.90 7.93 -2.54
C VAL A 352 -17.97 8.53 -3.94
N GLY A 353 -17.18 8.02 -4.90
CA GLY A 353 -17.24 8.43 -6.30
C GLY A 353 -18.63 8.21 -6.93
N GLU A 354 -19.28 7.09 -6.64
CA GLU A 354 -20.64 6.82 -7.14
C GLU A 354 -21.69 7.70 -6.49
N LEU A 355 -21.54 8.03 -5.19
CA LEU A 355 -22.44 8.96 -4.50
C LEU A 355 -22.32 10.40 -5.07
N VAL A 356 -21.10 10.86 -5.36
CA VAL A 356 -20.88 12.17 -6.00
C VAL A 356 -21.43 12.13 -7.42
N LYS A 357 -21.14 11.10 -8.19
CA LYS A 357 -21.67 10.92 -9.55
C LYS A 357 -23.21 10.96 -9.59
N ALA A 358 -23.86 10.33 -8.62
CA ALA A 358 -25.31 10.35 -8.45
C ALA A 358 -25.84 11.73 -7.98
N GLY A 359 -24.98 12.62 -7.52
CA GLY A 359 -25.34 13.96 -7.01
C GLY A 359 -25.98 13.92 -5.63
N THR A 360 -25.79 12.87 -4.86
CA THR A 360 -26.30 12.73 -3.48
C THR A 360 -25.28 13.17 -2.43
N LEU A 361 -23.99 13.12 -2.77
CA LEU A 361 -22.87 13.55 -1.94
C LEU A 361 -22.14 14.72 -2.62
N MET A 362 -21.74 15.74 -1.86
CA MET A 362 -21.05 16.92 -2.37
C MET A 362 -19.54 16.88 -2.14
N SER A 363 -19.06 16.25 -1.05
CA SER A 363 -17.65 16.27 -0.65
C SER A 363 -17.23 15.01 0.10
N TYR A 364 -15.95 14.66 -0.05
CA TYR A 364 -15.29 13.59 0.71
C TYR A 364 -13.80 13.88 0.88
N THR A 365 -13.12 13.10 1.73
CA THR A 365 -11.68 13.24 1.95
C THR A 365 -10.88 12.50 0.88
N THR A 366 -9.87 13.17 0.32
CA THR A 366 -8.87 12.62 -0.59
C THR A 366 -7.46 13.02 -0.17
N GLY A 367 -6.42 12.47 -0.83
CA GLY A 367 -5.03 12.89 -0.65
C GLY A 367 -4.66 13.99 -1.64
N GLY A 368 -3.77 14.90 -1.25
CA GLY A 368 -3.22 15.93 -2.13
C GLY A 368 -1.95 15.43 -2.81
N LYS A 369 -1.93 15.40 -4.13
CA LYS A 369 -0.78 15.05 -4.98
C LYS A 369 -0.95 15.65 -6.36
N PRO A 370 0.11 15.78 -7.18
CA PRO A 370 -0.05 16.15 -8.58
C PRO A 370 -1.03 15.23 -9.31
N GLY A 371 -1.87 15.80 -10.19
CA GLY A 371 -2.90 15.07 -10.94
C GLY A 371 -4.14 14.64 -10.14
N ILE A 372 -4.27 15.04 -8.87
CA ILE A 372 -5.40 14.62 -8.03
C ILE A 372 -6.73 15.16 -8.53
N LYS A 373 -6.79 16.41 -9.01
CA LYS A 373 -8.01 17.00 -9.55
C LYS A 373 -8.54 16.20 -10.75
N ALA A 374 -7.67 15.87 -11.68
CA ALA A 374 -8.03 15.05 -12.84
C ALA A 374 -8.45 13.63 -12.43
N GLN A 375 -7.75 13.03 -11.45
CA GLN A 375 -8.10 11.71 -10.88
C GLN A 375 -9.52 11.73 -10.29
N GLU A 376 -9.83 12.68 -9.41
CA GLU A 376 -11.13 12.75 -8.73
C GLU A 376 -12.25 13.16 -9.71
N THR A 377 -11.97 14.00 -10.70
CA THR A 377 -12.90 14.32 -11.78
C THR A 377 -13.25 13.08 -12.59
N THR A 378 -12.26 12.25 -12.93
CA THR A 378 -12.47 10.97 -13.65
C THR A 378 -13.26 9.98 -12.79
N LEU A 379 -12.91 9.84 -11.51
CA LEU A 379 -13.55 8.93 -10.57
C LEU A 379 -15.05 9.25 -10.38
N THR A 380 -15.37 10.53 -10.27
CA THR A 380 -16.75 10.97 -9.98
C THR A 380 -17.57 11.28 -11.23
N GLY A 381 -16.92 11.48 -12.39
CA GLY A 381 -17.56 11.96 -13.61
C GLY A 381 -18.11 13.39 -13.48
N ARG A 382 -17.64 14.17 -12.50
CA ARG A 382 -17.97 15.58 -12.25
C ARG A 382 -16.70 16.39 -12.10
N ASP A 383 -16.70 17.64 -12.49
CA ASP A 383 -15.59 18.53 -12.20
C ASP A 383 -15.43 18.71 -10.68
N MET A 384 -14.19 18.54 -10.20
CA MET A 384 -13.87 18.53 -8.77
C MET A 384 -12.89 19.66 -8.43
N THR A 385 -13.13 20.34 -7.34
CA THR A 385 -12.19 21.28 -6.71
C THR A 385 -11.58 20.61 -5.48
N ILE A 386 -10.25 20.69 -5.35
CA ILE A 386 -9.50 20.05 -4.27
C ILE A 386 -9.04 21.11 -3.29
N PHE A 387 -9.48 21.04 -2.05
CA PHE A 387 -9.07 21.92 -0.97
C PHE A 387 -8.11 21.22 -0.02
N GLN A 388 -6.97 21.83 0.24
CA GLN A 388 -5.98 21.32 1.20
C GLN A 388 -5.99 22.17 2.45
N THR A 389 -6.15 21.54 3.62
CA THR A 389 -6.25 22.22 4.92
C THR A 389 -4.97 22.14 5.76
N LEU A 390 -4.02 21.31 5.39
CA LEU A 390 -2.75 21.09 6.10
C LEU A 390 -1.59 21.19 5.12
N ASP A 391 -0.43 21.60 5.60
CA ASP A 391 0.78 21.63 4.77
C ASP A 391 1.23 20.22 4.35
N ASP A 392 1.95 20.18 3.22
CA ASP A 392 2.64 18.98 2.77
C ASP A 392 3.73 18.60 3.76
N TYR A 393 3.94 17.30 3.94
CA TYR A 393 5.02 16.81 4.79
C TYR A 393 5.55 15.47 4.31
N ILE A 394 6.78 15.18 4.71
CA ILE A 394 7.43 13.89 4.50
C ILE A 394 7.68 13.26 5.87
N SER A 395 7.37 11.98 6.00
CA SER A 395 7.74 11.18 7.17
C SER A 395 8.56 9.96 6.73
N SER A 396 9.38 9.42 7.63
CA SER A 396 10.08 8.16 7.37
C SER A 396 9.12 7.02 7.01
N THR A 397 7.93 6.99 7.64
CA THR A 397 6.87 6.03 7.30
C THR A 397 6.38 6.20 5.86
N SER A 398 6.23 7.44 5.36
CA SER A 398 5.78 7.65 3.97
C SER A 398 6.87 7.27 2.96
N VAL A 399 8.13 7.51 3.27
CA VAL A 399 9.28 7.12 2.45
C VAL A 399 9.42 5.59 2.39
N ALA A 400 9.40 4.93 3.55
CA ALA A 400 9.60 3.49 3.68
C ALA A 400 8.30 2.67 3.51
N SER A 401 7.21 3.28 3.01
CA SER A 401 5.91 2.58 2.92
C SER A 401 5.86 1.48 1.87
N MET A 402 6.65 1.61 0.81
CA MET A 402 6.60 0.73 -0.38
C MET A 402 8.00 0.57 -0.99
N PRO A 403 9.00 0.12 -0.22
CA PRO A 403 10.35 0.00 -0.75
C PRO A 403 10.49 -1.20 -1.68
N TRP A 404 11.44 -1.09 -2.61
CA TRP A 404 11.97 -2.21 -3.36
C TRP A 404 13.03 -2.93 -2.54
N THR A 405 12.99 -4.24 -2.52
CA THR A 405 13.86 -5.08 -1.68
C THR A 405 14.44 -6.23 -2.47
N ILE A 406 15.55 -6.78 -1.98
CA ILE A 406 16.15 -8.03 -2.45
C ILE A 406 15.99 -9.05 -1.32
N PRO A 407 15.17 -10.10 -1.48
CA PRO A 407 15.03 -11.15 -0.48
C PRO A 407 16.31 -11.93 -0.24
N ILE A 408 16.43 -12.61 0.90
CA ILE A 408 17.56 -13.52 1.17
C ILE A 408 17.53 -14.77 0.25
N SER A 409 16.37 -15.13 -0.27
CA SER A 409 16.18 -16.22 -1.24
C SER A 409 16.67 -15.88 -2.64
N ALA A 410 17.02 -14.62 -2.91
CA ALA A 410 17.53 -14.18 -4.20
C ALA A 410 18.84 -14.93 -4.55
N GLN A 411 18.88 -15.48 -5.76
CA GLN A 411 20.04 -16.21 -6.27
C GLN A 411 21.01 -15.26 -7.00
N HIS A 412 20.50 -14.14 -7.55
CA HIS A 412 21.20 -13.22 -8.43
C HIS A 412 21.17 -11.79 -7.89
N LYS A 413 21.66 -11.57 -6.62
CA LYS A 413 21.58 -10.26 -5.95
C LYS A 413 22.28 -9.12 -6.67
N GLU A 414 23.41 -9.39 -7.32
CA GLU A 414 24.15 -8.40 -8.12
C GLU A 414 23.36 -7.99 -9.35
N ALA A 415 22.78 -8.96 -10.07
CA ALA A 415 21.90 -8.70 -11.22
C ALA A 415 20.62 -7.97 -10.80
N ALA A 416 20.03 -8.35 -9.67
CA ALA A 416 18.87 -7.68 -9.08
C ALA A 416 19.17 -6.20 -8.76
N MET A 417 20.32 -5.89 -8.18
CA MET A 417 20.72 -4.52 -7.88
C MET A 417 21.03 -3.71 -9.14
N LYS A 418 21.66 -4.30 -10.17
CA LYS A 418 21.86 -3.66 -11.48
C LYS A 418 20.51 -3.31 -12.13
N PHE A 419 19.55 -4.24 -12.06
CA PHE A 419 18.21 -3.99 -12.58
C PHE A 419 17.51 -2.86 -11.83
N LEU A 420 17.59 -2.83 -10.49
CA LEU A 420 17.06 -1.72 -9.70
C LEU A 420 17.74 -0.40 -10.08
N ASN A 421 19.05 -0.35 -10.27
CA ASN A 421 19.74 0.86 -10.72
C ASN A 421 19.16 1.39 -12.05
N GLU A 422 18.91 0.50 -13.01
CA GLU A 422 18.24 0.87 -14.26
C GLU A 422 16.82 1.36 -14.04
N CYS A 423 16.04 0.75 -13.15
CA CYS A 423 14.69 1.21 -12.83
C CYS A 423 14.65 2.66 -12.32
N TYR A 424 15.65 3.07 -11.54
CA TYR A 424 15.72 4.42 -10.98
C TYR A 424 16.32 5.46 -11.93
N THR A 425 17.07 5.05 -12.94
CA THR A 425 17.88 5.97 -13.77
C THR A 425 17.54 5.93 -15.26
N ASN A 426 16.79 4.93 -15.70
CA ASN A 426 16.43 4.74 -17.10
C ASN A 426 14.93 4.93 -17.31
N ALA A 427 14.57 6.08 -17.89
CA ALA A 427 13.18 6.44 -18.15
C ALA A 427 12.45 5.44 -19.06
N ASP A 428 13.14 4.76 -19.99
CA ASP A 428 12.51 3.78 -20.88
C ASP A 428 12.03 2.56 -20.10
N ILE A 429 12.84 2.06 -19.14
CA ILE A 429 12.45 0.94 -18.27
C ILE A 429 11.32 1.37 -17.29
N ALA A 430 11.46 2.55 -16.69
CA ALA A 430 10.42 3.10 -15.82
C ALA A 430 9.08 3.25 -16.54
N ASN A 431 9.09 3.78 -17.77
CA ASN A 431 7.89 3.93 -18.61
C ASN A 431 7.29 2.57 -19.01
N LEU A 432 8.14 1.58 -19.37
CA LEU A 432 7.65 0.23 -19.68
C LEU A 432 6.94 -0.40 -18.45
N LEU A 433 7.51 -0.26 -17.28
CA LEU A 433 6.88 -0.76 -16.03
C LEU A 433 5.60 0.02 -15.70
N ALA A 434 5.61 1.35 -15.83
CA ALA A 434 4.49 2.20 -15.45
C ALA A 434 3.35 2.17 -16.49
N TRP A 435 3.69 2.32 -17.78
CA TRP A 435 2.75 2.60 -18.85
C TRP A 435 2.68 1.51 -19.90
N GLY A 436 3.69 0.62 -19.96
CA GLY A 436 3.82 -0.39 -21.01
C GLY A 436 4.50 0.16 -22.25
N ILE A 437 4.10 -0.32 -23.44
CA ILE A 437 4.73 -0.04 -24.71
C ILE A 437 4.07 1.18 -25.38
N GLU A 438 4.87 2.22 -25.71
CA GLU A 438 4.40 3.41 -26.41
C GLU A 438 3.78 3.05 -27.77
N GLY A 439 2.69 3.74 -28.11
CA GLY A 439 1.90 3.48 -29.32
C GLY A 439 1.00 2.25 -29.23
N THR A 440 1.18 1.39 -28.22
CA THR A 440 0.33 0.21 -27.96
C THR A 440 -0.57 0.43 -26.75
N HIS A 441 0.01 0.78 -25.60
CA HIS A 441 -0.71 0.98 -24.35
C HIS A 441 -0.91 2.45 -24.02
N TYR A 442 0.09 3.27 -24.33
CA TYR A 442 0.06 4.71 -24.06
C TYR A 442 0.66 5.50 -25.23
N LYS A 443 0.46 6.80 -25.18
CA LYS A 443 1.12 7.82 -26.01
C LYS A 443 1.44 9.04 -25.17
N ILE A 444 2.38 9.85 -25.64
CA ILE A 444 2.63 11.17 -25.05
C ILE A 444 1.67 12.16 -25.70
N GLY A 445 0.91 12.89 -24.89
CA GLY A 445 0.01 13.96 -25.32
C GLY A 445 0.75 15.24 -25.69
N ASP A 446 0.02 16.22 -26.23
CA ASP A 446 0.57 17.54 -26.60
C ASP A 446 1.10 18.33 -25.38
N ASP A 447 0.64 18.00 -24.19
CA ASP A 447 1.09 18.52 -22.91
C ASP A 447 2.36 17.83 -22.36
N GLY A 448 2.89 16.84 -23.08
CA GLY A 448 4.05 16.05 -22.67
C GLY A 448 3.72 14.97 -21.61
N LEU A 449 2.45 14.75 -21.27
CA LEU A 449 2.03 13.73 -20.32
C LEU A 449 1.63 12.44 -21.01
N ALA A 450 1.86 11.31 -20.33
CA ALA A 450 1.41 10.02 -20.81
C ALA A 450 -0.11 9.87 -20.67
N THR A 451 -0.76 9.40 -21.72
CA THR A 451 -2.19 9.09 -21.77
C THR A 451 -2.40 7.78 -22.52
N TYR A 452 -3.58 7.20 -22.49
CA TYR A 452 -3.87 5.99 -23.26
C TYR A 452 -3.64 6.20 -24.75
N ALA A 453 -3.15 5.17 -25.42
CA ALA A 453 -3.02 5.15 -26.88
C ALA A 453 -4.39 5.29 -27.57
N ASP A 454 -4.40 5.61 -28.86
CA ASP A 454 -5.64 5.78 -29.62
C ASP A 454 -6.48 4.49 -29.63
N GLY A 455 -7.72 4.57 -29.16
CA GLY A 455 -8.63 3.42 -29.05
C GLY A 455 -8.39 2.53 -27.83
N VAL A 456 -7.48 2.91 -26.94
CA VAL A 456 -7.21 2.23 -25.67
C VAL A 456 -7.79 3.04 -24.52
N ASP A 457 -8.32 2.34 -23.51
CA ASP A 457 -8.80 2.89 -22.26
C ASP A 457 -8.57 1.91 -21.10
N ALA A 458 -8.96 2.28 -19.89
CA ALA A 458 -8.79 1.45 -18.71
C ALA A 458 -9.48 0.07 -18.79
N SER A 459 -10.46 -0.10 -19.67
CA SER A 459 -11.22 -1.35 -19.79
C SER A 459 -10.62 -2.34 -20.79
N ASN A 460 -9.81 -1.85 -21.73
CA ASN A 460 -9.26 -2.66 -22.83
C ASN A 460 -7.72 -2.62 -22.93
N SER A 461 -7.04 -1.88 -22.07
CA SER A 461 -5.58 -1.85 -22.02
C SER A 461 -5.03 -3.22 -21.64
N GLY A 462 -4.11 -3.74 -22.44
CA GLY A 462 -3.38 -4.97 -22.15
C GLY A 462 -2.34 -4.82 -21.04
N TRP A 463 -2.00 -3.56 -20.66
CA TRP A 463 -1.13 -3.20 -19.56
C TRP A 463 -1.73 -2.02 -18.82
N ASN A 464 -2.10 -2.18 -17.58
CA ASN A 464 -2.59 -1.08 -16.75
C ASN A 464 -1.41 -0.43 -16.00
N HIS A 465 -1.57 0.83 -15.63
CA HIS A 465 -0.55 1.68 -14.99
C HIS A 465 -0.20 1.23 -13.57
N SER A 466 0.01 -0.06 -13.39
CA SER A 466 0.08 -0.70 -12.07
C SER A 466 1.28 -0.28 -11.24
N MET A 467 2.35 0.17 -11.90
CA MET A 467 3.62 0.53 -11.25
C MET A 467 3.95 2.02 -11.32
N GLY A 468 3.15 2.85 -12.00
CA GLY A 468 3.41 4.28 -12.18
C GLY A 468 3.55 5.10 -10.89
N TRP A 469 3.17 4.52 -9.75
CA TRP A 469 3.29 5.13 -8.43
C TRP A 469 4.46 4.56 -7.61
N MET A 470 5.26 3.67 -8.17
CA MET A 470 6.42 3.06 -7.50
C MET A 470 7.76 3.43 -8.12
N MET A 471 7.76 3.95 -9.36
CA MET A 471 8.97 4.25 -10.11
C MET A 471 9.03 5.71 -10.54
#